data_f66ae77a78670f094304b664d2168513
#
_entry.id   f66ae77a78670f094304b664d2168513
#
_cell.length_a   1.000
_cell.length_b   1.000
_cell.length_c   1.000
_cell.angle_alpha   90.00
_cell.angle_beta   90.00
_cell.angle_gamma   90.00
#
_symmetry.space_group_name_H-M   'P 1'
#
loop_
_entity.id
_entity.type
_entity.pdbx_description
1 polymer ?
#
loop_
_entity_poly.entity_id
_entity_poly.type
_entity_poly.pdbx_seq_one_letter_code
_entity_poly.pdbx_strand_id
1 'polypeptide(L)'
;DRSRGLGDVYKRQTFWGDEVDSIEEVDPMSGVTVAKFDAYKIYPANLFMTTKEATLRAIHEIEDDLHKQVQWFENEGRPFEAKRLQERVTYDMEMIRELGHCSGIENYSRYFDGRAAGTRPYCLLDFFPEDFLIVIDESHVSVPQIRAMYGGDRARKINLVEYGFRLPAAMDNRPLKFDEFEEMAKQVIYVSATPADYELMKSEGIVVEQVIRPTGLLDPIIQVRPSHNQIDDLMEEIQLRIEKNERTLVTTLTKRMAEELTEYLLNNNVKCNYIHSDVDTLERVKIMGDLREGVYDVLVGVNLLREGLDLPEVSLVAILDADKEGFLRSHRSLTQTAGRAARNVNGMVIMYALSLIHISEPTRPISIS
;
A
#
# COMPACT_ATOMS: atom_id res chain seq x y z
N ASP A 1 0.56 9.24 28.44
CA ASP A 1 0.54 8.29 27.31
C ASP A 1 -0.02 8.95 26.05
N ARG A 2 0.75 8.89 24.98
CA ARG A 2 0.33 9.44 23.68
C ARG A 2 -0.73 8.53 23.07
N SER A 3 -1.98 8.94 23.10
CA SER A 3 -3.03 8.31 22.31
C SER A 3 -2.75 8.55 20.83
N ARG A 4 -2.48 7.50 20.05
CA ARG A 4 -2.43 7.56 18.58
C ARG A 4 -3.86 7.50 18.04
N GLY A 5 -4.65 8.55 18.29
CA GLY A 5 -5.96 8.72 17.67
C GLY A 5 -5.84 9.60 16.44
N LEU A 6 -6.77 9.45 15.52
CA LEU A 6 -6.98 10.36 14.40
C LEU A 6 -7.36 11.74 14.95
N GLY A 7 -6.39 12.62 15.06
CA GLY A 7 -6.53 13.97 15.58
C GLY A 7 -5.46 14.28 16.63
N ASP A 8 -4.91 15.47 16.59
CA ASP A 8 -3.84 15.96 17.45
C ASP A 8 -4.35 16.35 18.84
N VAL A 9 -4.99 15.43 19.54
CA VAL A 9 -5.60 15.69 20.86
C VAL A 9 -5.03 14.73 21.90
N TYR A 10 -4.51 15.29 23.01
CA TYR A 10 -4.03 14.50 24.14
C TYR A 10 -5.09 14.46 25.25
N LYS A 11 -5.22 13.28 25.88
CA LYS A 11 -5.95 13.13 27.13
C LYS A 11 -4.96 13.12 28.27
N ARG A 12 -5.05 14.14 29.14
CA ARG A 12 -4.23 14.27 30.35
C ARG A 12 -5.05 13.83 31.55
N GLN A 13 -4.55 12.85 32.30
CA GLN A 13 -5.11 12.45 33.60
C GLN A 13 -4.21 12.98 34.71
N THR A 14 -4.81 13.58 35.71
CA THR A 14 -4.15 13.97 36.94
C THR A 14 -4.57 13.02 38.05
N PHE A 15 -3.64 12.58 38.84
CA PHE A 15 -3.89 11.63 39.92
C PHE A 15 -3.61 12.26 41.28
N TRP A 16 -4.45 11.91 42.25
CA TRP A 16 -4.22 12.14 43.68
C TRP A 16 -4.09 10.78 44.38
N GLY A 17 -2.85 10.35 44.64
CA GLY A 17 -2.58 8.97 45.05
C GLY A 17 -2.97 8.00 43.92
N ASP A 18 -3.85 7.05 44.21
CA ASP A 18 -4.33 6.03 43.26
C ASP A 18 -5.65 6.42 42.60
N GLU A 19 -6.22 7.59 42.91
CA GLU A 19 -7.47 8.07 42.36
C GLU A 19 -7.23 9.08 41.24
N VAL A 20 -8.11 9.06 40.22
CA VAL A 20 -8.10 10.03 39.13
C VAL A 20 -8.78 11.29 39.60
N ASP A 21 -8.04 12.39 39.74
CA ASP A 21 -8.55 13.69 40.16
C ASP A 21 -9.23 14.46 39.00
N SER A 22 -8.60 14.42 37.81
CA SER A 22 -9.18 15.10 36.65
C SER A 22 -8.78 14.39 35.33
N ILE A 23 -9.67 14.52 34.34
CA ILE A 23 -9.43 14.04 32.96
C ILE A 23 -9.68 15.22 32.04
N GLU A 24 -8.67 15.63 31.30
CA GLU A 24 -8.71 16.80 30.42
C GLU A 24 -8.26 16.45 29.00
N GLU A 25 -8.92 17.06 28.05
CA GLU A 25 -8.48 17.13 26.66
C GLU A 25 -7.59 18.35 26.49
N VAL A 26 -6.38 18.16 25.97
CA VAL A 26 -5.36 19.19 25.87
C VAL A 26 -4.89 19.31 24.43
N ASP A 27 -4.85 20.52 23.92
CA ASP A 27 -4.20 20.81 22.64
C ASP A 27 -2.70 20.57 22.75
N PRO A 28 -2.11 19.74 21.89
CA PRO A 28 -0.71 19.32 22.01
C PRO A 28 0.30 20.45 21.73
N MET A 29 -0.11 21.46 20.97
CA MET A 29 0.77 22.56 20.56
C MET A 29 0.77 23.68 21.60
N SER A 30 -0.40 24.06 22.09
CA SER A 30 -0.54 25.17 23.06
C SER A 30 -0.54 24.71 24.53
N GLY A 31 -0.79 23.42 24.78
CA GLY A 31 -0.95 22.85 26.12
C GLY A 31 -2.23 23.31 26.83
N VAL A 32 -3.13 24.00 26.12
CA VAL A 32 -4.38 24.51 26.67
C VAL A 32 -5.41 23.41 26.80
N THR A 33 -6.16 23.39 27.91
CA THR A 33 -7.28 22.48 28.11
C THR A 33 -8.45 22.88 27.24
N VAL A 34 -8.88 21.99 26.36
CA VAL A 34 -9.99 22.17 25.42
C VAL A 34 -11.31 21.71 26.04
N ALA A 35 -11.28 20.58 26.75
CA ALA A 35 -12.47 20.02 27.42
C ALA A 35 -12.07 19.27 28.70
N LYS A 36 -13.04 19.10 29.61
CA LYS A 36 -12.92 18.27 30.83
C LYS A 36 -13.96 17.16 30.82
N PHE A 37 -13.61 16.04 31.40
CA PHE A 37 -14.44 14.83 31.42
C PHE A 37 -14.53 14.29 32.86
N ASP A 38 -15.71 13.89 33.29
CA ASP A 38 -15.91 13.17 34.56
C ASP A 38 -15.52 11.71 34.44
N ALA A 39 -15.64 11.14 33.23
CA ALA A 39 -15.20 9.78 32.89
C ALA A 39 -14.74 9.69 31.44
N TYR A 40 -13.74 8.89 31.17
CA TYR A 40 -13.24 8.66 29.82
C TYR A 40 -12.88 7.19 29.60
N LYS A 41 -13.30 6.61 28.48
CA LYS A 41 -13.01 5.24 28.14
C LYS A 41 -11.81 5.17 27.21
N ILE A 42 -10.73 4.57 27.69
CA ILE A 42 -9.52 4.31 26.89
C ILE A 42 -9.66 2.91 26.29
N TYR A 43 -9.66 2.85 24.95
CA TYR A 43 -9.70 1.59 24.25
C TYR A 43 -8.28 1.05 24.03
N PRO A 44 -8.09 -0.28 24.06
CA PRO A 44 -6.79 -0.87 23.76
C PRO A 44 -6.38 -0.56 22.32
N ALA A 45 -5.07 -0.35 22.11
CA ALA A 45 -4.49 -0.13 20.78
C ALA A 45 -4.34 -1.43 19.96
N ASN A 46 -4.54 -2.58 20.58
CA ASN A 46 -4.43 -3.88 19.95
C ASN A 46 -5.83 -4.52 19.84
N LEU A 47 -6.18 -4.98 18.64
CA LEU A 47 -7.48 -5.61 18.34
C LEU A 47 -7.70 -6.94 19.07
N PHE A 48 -6.63 -7.60 19.53
CA PHE A 48 -6.67 -8.91 20.17
C PHE A 48 -6.66 -8.84 21.70
N MET A 49 -6.80 -7.64 22.29
CA MET A 49 -6.97 -7.47 23.73
C MET A 49 -8.40 -7.83 24.12
N THR A 50 -8.56 -8.81 25.01
CA THR A 50 -9.85 -9.30 25.49
C THR A 50 -9.81 -9.56 27.00
N THR A 51 -10.91 -10.05 27.58
CA THR A 51 -10.97 -10.39 29.01
C THR A 51 -10.08 -11.59 29.32
N LYS A 52 -9.64 -11.69 30.58
CA LYS A 52 -8.81 -12.81 31.04
C LYS A 52 -9.50 -14.16 30.85
N GLU A 53 -10.81 -14.23 31.08
CA GLU A 53 -11.60 -15.44 30.89
C GLU A 53 -11.64 -15.85 29.40
N ALA A 54 -11.84 -14.87 28.50
CA ALA A 54 -11.85 -15.14 27.06
C ALA A 54 -10.46 -15.57 26.56
N THR A 55 -9.41 -14.99 27.09
CA THR A 55 -8.02 -15.40 26.78
C THR A 55 -7.76 -16.84 27.23
N LEU A 56 -8.13 -17.22 28.46
CA LEU A 56 -7.95 -18.59 28.96
C LEU A 56 -8.74 -19.61 28.15
N ARG A 57 -10.00 -19.28 27.76
CA ARG A 57 -10.79 -20.13 26.87
C ARG A 57 -10.10 -20.31 25.52
N ALA A 58 -9.64 -19.21 24.91
CA ALA A 58 -8.96 -19.26 23.62
C ALA A 58 -7.69 -20.13 23.68
N ILE A 59 -6.89 -20.01 24.74
CA ILE A 59 -5.68 -20.84 24.95
C ILE A 59 -6.05 -22.32 25.01
N HIS A 60 -7.11 -22.68 25.76
CA HIS A 60 -7.54 -24.07 25.88
C HIS A 60 -7.97 -24.64 24.52
N GLU A 61 -8.77 -23.90 23.75
CA GLU A 61 -9.19 -24.31 22.41
C GLU A 61 -8.00 -24.45 21.44
N ILE A 62 -7.00 -23.57 21.55
CA ILE A 62 -5.75 -23.63 20.76
C ILE A 62 -4.95 -24.89 21.12
N GLU A 63 -4.82 -25.21 22.40
CA GLU A 63 -4.11 -26.42 22.89
C GLU A 63 -4.80 -27.71 22.41
N ASP A 64 -6.14 -27.74 22.41
CA ASP A 64 -6.90 -28.86 21.89
C ASP A 64 -6.67 -29.06 20.38
N ASP A 65 -6.70 -27.97 19.60
CA ASP A 65 -6.46 -28.04 18.16
C ASP A 65 -4.99 -28.34 17.83
N LEU A 66 -4.04 -27.87 18.66
CA LEU A 66 -2.63 -28.23 18.58
C LEU A 66 -2.46 -29.75 18.75
N HIS A 67 -3.07 -30.32 19.78
CA HIS A 67 -2.95 -31.76 20.04
C HIS A 67 -3.46 -32.58 18.85
N LYS A 68 -4.64 -32.24 18.31
CA LYS A 68 -5.22 -32.89 17.12
C LYS A 68 -4.30 -32.79 15.90
N GLN A 69 -3.73 -31.61 15.66
CA GLN A 69 -2.89 -31.38 14.49
C GLN A 69 -1.52 -32.07 14.61
N VAL A 70 -0.94 -32.10 15.81
CA VAL A 70 0.30 -32.85 16.08
C VAL A 70 0.08 -34.33 15.84
N GLN A 71 -0.99 -34.94 16.40
CA GLN A 71 -1.32 -36.34 16.15
C GLN A 71 -1.55 -36.63 14.66
N TRP A 72 -2.17 -35.71 13.94
CA TRP A 72 -2.37 -35.87 12.51
C TRP A 72 -1.02 -35.94 11.77
N PHE A 73 -0.06 -35.03 12.07
CA PHE A 73 1.27 -35.06 11.46
C PHE A 73 2.04 -36.33 11.82
N GLU A 74 1.94 -36.80 13.05
CA GLU A 74 2.60 -38.04 13.48
C GLU A 74 2.05 -39.26 12.72
N ASN A 75 0.73 -39.36 12.57
CA ASN A 75 0.07 -40.42 11.82
C ASN A 75 0.40 -40.41 10.33
N GLU A 76 0.64 -39.23 9.76
CA GLU A 76 1.08 -39.07 8.39
C GLU A 76 2.60 -39.30 8.20
N GLY A 77 3.33 -39.67 9.25
CA GLY A 77 4.78 -39.89 9.20
C GLY A 77 5.60 -38.61 9.07
N ARG A 78 5.10 -37.48 9.58
CA ARG A 78 5.71 -36.14 9.48
C ARG A 78 6.13 -35.61 10.86
N PRO A 79 7.07 -36.24 11.56
CA PRO A 79 7.42 -35.88 12.94
C PRO A 79 8.14 -34.53 13.05
N PHE A 80 8.80 -34.06 12.00
CA PHE A 80 9.46 -32.74 12.00
C PHE A 80 8.47 -31.59 12.01
N GLU A 81 7.39 -31.72 11.23
CA GLU A 81 6.30 -30.76 11.20
C GLU A 81 5.53 -30.77 12.51
N ALA A 82 5.25 -31.95 13.06
CA ALA A 82 4.62 -32.13 14.39
C ALA A 82 5.41 -31.39 15.47
N LYS A 83 6.71 -31.65 15.57
CA LYS A 83 7.60 -31.03 16.55
C LYS A 83 7.66 -29.51 16.36
N ARG A 84 7.84 -29.04 15.14
CA ARG A 84 7.90 -27.60 14.84
C ARG A 84 6.62 -26.87 15.26
N LEU A 85 5.48 -27.44 14.93
CA LEU A 85 4.19 -26.87 15.28
C LEU A 85 4.00 -26.83 16.79
N GLN A 86 4.33 -27.93 17.48
CA GLN A 86 4.22 -28.02 18.94
C GLN A 86 5.10 -26.98 19.63
N GLU A 87 6.38 -26.88 19.27
CA GLU A 87 7.30 -25.92 19.88
C GLU A 87 6.83 -24.48 19.65
N ARG A 88 6.40 -24.16 18.43
CA ARG A 88 5.95 -22.80 18.08
C ARG A 88 4.68 -22.42 18.84
N VAL A 89 3.65 -23.25 18.81
CA VAL A 89 2.37 -22.92 19.44
C VAL A 89 2.47 -22.92 20.96
N THR A 90 3.23 -23.83 21.55
CA THR A 90 3.49 -23.83 23.00
C THR A 90 4.16 -22.52 23.44
N TYR A 91 5.18 -22.09 22.72
CA TYR A 91 5.83 -20.79 22.98
C TYR A 91 4.85 -19.62 22.86
N ASP A 92 4.04 -19.59 21.78
CA ASP A 92 3.04 -18.53 21.58
C ASP A 92 2.02 -18.50 22.73
N MET A 93 1.59 -19.67 23.25
CA MET A 93 0.67 -19.77 24.38
C MET A 93 1.28 -19.28 25.70
N GLU A 94 2.55 -19.58 25.94
CA GLU A 94 3.29 -19.04 27.09
C GLU A 94 3.35 -17.51 27.02
N MET A 95 3.70 -16.96 25.87
CA MET A 95 3.73 -15.50 25.66
C MET A 95 2.37 -14.84 25.88
N ILE A 96 1.28 -15.46 25.42
CA ILE A 96 -0.08 -14.94 25.63
C ILE A 96 -0.47 -15.01 27.11
N ARG A 97 -0.09 -16.07 27.84
CA ARG A 97 -0.35 -16.19 29.29
C ARG A 97 0.37 -15.13 30.12
N GLU A 98 1.64 -14.87 29.81
CA GLU A 98 2.48 -13.97 30.57
C GLU A 98 2.32 -12.50 30.17
N LEU A 99 2.25 -12.22 28.87
CA LEU A 99 2.26 -10.87 28.33
C LEU A 99 0.92 -10.43 27.72
N GLY A 100 -0.05 -11.33 27.59
CA GLY A 100 -1.33 -11.08 26.92
C GLY A 100 -1.24 -11.00 25.39
N HIS A 101 -0.08 -11.30 24.82
CA HIS A 101 0.15 -11.14 23.37
C HIS A 101 1.33 -12.00 22.92
N CYS A 102 1.33 -12.39 21.63
CA CYS A 102 2.48 -13.01 20.97
C CYS A 102 2.67 -12.45 19.56
N SER A 103 3.85 -12.68 18.98
CA SER A 103 4.08 -12.34 17.56
C SER A 103 3.25 -13.25 16.64
N GLY A 104 2.41 -12.65 15.81
CA GLY A 104 1.51 -13.38 14.92
C GLY A 104 0.21 -13.83 15.60
N ILE A 105 -0.22 -13.14 16.68
CA ILE A 105 -1.45 -13.42 17.41
C ILE A 105 -2.69 -13.45 16.50
N GLU A 106 -2.66 -12.74 15.38
CA GLU A 106 -3.71 -12.73 14.37
C GLU A 106 -3.99 -14.12 13.79
N ASN A 107 -3.02 -15.04 13.81
CA ASN A 107 -3.22 -16.42 13.36
C ASN A 107 -4.13 -17.24 14.28
N TYR A 108 -4.37 -16.74 15.48
CA TYR A 108 -5.26 -17.30 16.49
C TYR A 108 -6.58 -16.53 16.63
N SER A 109 -6.84 -15.54 15.75
CA SER A 109 -7.93 -14.57 15.86
C SER A 109 -9.31 -15.22 16.10
N ARG A 110 -9.62 -16.35 15.42
CA ARG A 110 -10.92 -17.01 15.55
C ARG A 110 -11.22 -17.55 16.96
N TYR A 111 -10.19 -17.91 17.74
CA TYR A 111 -10.37 -18.38 19.11
C TYR A 111 -10.68 -17.21 20.06
N PHE A 112 -10.10 -16.04 19.81
CA PHE A 112 -10.32 -14.85 20.63
C PHE A 112 -11.71 -14.25 20.41
N ASP A 113 -12.21 -14.24 19.18
CA ASP A 113 -13.52 -13.68 18.84
C ASP A 113 -14.65 -14.73 18.79
N GLY A 114 -14.33 -16.02 18.98
CA GLY A 114 -15.28 -17.11 19.03
C GLY A 114 -15.96 -17.44 17.71
N ARG A 115 -15.33 -17.09 16.58
CA ARG A 115 -15.86 -17.38 15.24
C ARG A 115 -15.80 -18.89 14.92
N ALA A 116 -16.77 -19.36 14.17
CA ALA A 116 -16.73 -20.71 13.60
C ALA A 116 -15.60 -20.85 12.57
N ALA A 117 -15.02 -22.05 12.47
CA ALA A 117 -14.02 -22.36 11.45
C ALA A 117 -14.55 -22.07 10.04
N GLY A 118 -13.70 -21.49 9.17
CA GLY A 118 -14.03 -21.11 7.80
C GLY A 118 -14.72 -19.75 7.65
N THR A 119 -15.17 -19.12 8.73
CA THR A 119 -15.76 -17.78 8.67
C THR A 119 -14.69 -16.70 8.52
N ARG A 120 -15.02 -15.61 7.81
CA ARG A 120 -14.11 -14.48 7.67
C ARG A 120 -14.01 -13.65 8.96
N PRO A 121 -12.89 -12.99 9.21
CA PRO A 121 -12.82 -12.01 10.30
C PRO A 121 -13.64 -10.77 9.97
N TYR A 122 -13.94 -9.98 11.01
CA TYR A 122 -14.46 -8.63 10.82
C TYR A 122 -13.41 -7.76 10.12
N CYS A 123 -13.86 -6.93 9.19
CA CYS A 123 -13.03 -5.94 8.52
C CYS A 123 -13.57 -4.53 8.79
N LEU A 124 -12.85 -3.51 8.34
CA LEU A 124 -13.25 -2.12 8.53
C LEU A 124 -14.69 -1.84 8.05
N LEU A 125 -15.10 -2.45 6.95
CA LEU A 125 -16.42 -2.23 6.35
C LEU A 125 -17.58 -2.73 7.25
N ASP A 126 -17.35 -3.71 8.12
CA ASP A 126 -18.36 -4.21 9.06
C ASP A 126 -18.75 -3.18 10.13
N PHE A 127 -17.94 -2.13 10.33
CA PHE A 127 -18.17 -1.09 11.33
C PHE A 127 -18.89 0.15 10.78
N PHE A 128 -19.14 0.18 9.46
CA PHE A 128 -19.91 1.25 8.84
C PHE A 128 -21.42 0.99 8.95
N PRO A 129 -22.27 2.03 8.88
CA PRO A 129 -23.71 1.87 8.72
C PRO A 129 -24.05 1.06 7.46
N GLU A 130 -25.24 0.46 7.40
CA GLU A 130 -25.64 -0.39 6.25
C GLU A 130 -25.72 0.39 4.90
N ASP A 131 -25.92 1.68 4.95
CA ASP A 131 -26.09 2.59 3.80
C ASP A 131 -24.87 3.42 3.45
N PHE A 132 -23.68 2.95 3.83
CA PHE A 132 -22.43 3.68 3.54
C PHE A 132 -22.09 3.70 2.04
N LEU A 133 -21.42 4.77 1.62
CA LEU A 133 -20.89 4.95 0.29
C LEU A 133 -19.38 4.67 0.28
N ILE A 134 -18.92 3.86 -0.68
CA ILE A 134 -17.51 3.66 -0.94
C ILE A 134 -17.08 4.52 -2.11
N VAL A 135 -16.03 5.31 -1.94
CA VAL A 135 -15.33 5.99 -3.03
C VAL A 135 -13.98 5.29 -3.21
N ILE A 136 -13.78 4.65 -4.36
CA ILE A 136 -12.54 3.92 -4.68
C ILE A 136 -11.70 4.81 -5.60
N ASP A 137 -10.67 5.42 -5.02
CA ASP A 137 -9.71 6.18 -5.80
C ASP A 137 -8.73 5.24 -6.50
N GLU A 138 -8.25 5.67 -7.69
CA GLU A 138 -7.42 4.87 -8.61
C GLU A 138 -8.00 3.45 -8.79
N SER A 139 -9.29 3.37 -9.04
CA SER A 139 -10.06 2.12 -9.04
C SER A 139 -9.51 1.06 -9.99
N HIS A 140 -8.92 1.48 -11.13
CA HIS A 140 -8.27 0.60 -12.09
C HIS A 140 -7.08 -0.20 -11.52
N VAL A 141 -6.52 0.23 -10.37
CA VAL A 141 -5.47 -0.46 -9.61
C VAL A 141 -6.04 -1.08 -8.35
N SER A 142 -6.86 -0.33 -7.60
CA SER A 142 -7.38 -0.75 -6.30
C SER A 142 -8.28 -1.98 -6.39
N VAL A 143 -9.17 -2.03 -7.39
CA VAL A 143 -10.09 -3.18 -7.58
C VAL A 143 -9.34 -4.47 -7.91
N PRO A 144 -8.38 -4.52 -8.85
CA PRO A 144 -7.55 -5.70 -9.06
C PRO A 144 -6.76 -6.14 -7.83
N GLN A 145 -6.28 -5.21 -7.01
CA GLN A 145 -5.60 -5.53 -5.75
C GLN A 145 -6.54 -6.20 -4.75
N ILE A 146 -7.74 -5.66 -4.56
CA ILE A 146 -8.76 -6.26 -3.69
C ILE A 146 -9.08 -7.68 -4.17
N ARG A 147 -9.21 -7.91 -5.47
CA ARG A 147 -9.46 -9.21 -6.07
C ARG A 147 -8.33 -10.21 -5.82
N ALA A 148 -7.09 -9.78 -5.85
CA ALA A 148 -5.90 -10.62 -5.71
C ALA A 148 -5.57 -10.98 -4.25
N MET A 149 -5.97 -10.15 -3.26
CA MET A 149 -5.57 -10.28 -1.86
C MET A 149 -5.83 -11.66 -1.28
N TYR A 150 -7.03 -12.19 -1.45
CA TYR A 150 -7.41 -13.49 -0.89
C TYR A 150 -6.57 -14.63 -1.46
N GLY A 151 -6.37 -14.67 -2.77
CA GLY A 151 -5.60 -15.73 -3.44
C GLY A 151 -4.16 -15.78 -2.98
N GLY A 152 -3.50 -14.62 -2.90
CA GLY A 152 -2.12 -14.50 -2.43
C GLY A 152 -1.93 -14.91 -0.97
N ASP A 153 -2.82 -14.42 -0.08
CA ASP A 153 -2.79 -14.77 1.35
C ASP A 153 -3.04 -16.27 1.56
N ARG A 154 -4.04 -16.83 0.89
CA ARG A 154 -4.37 -18.24 0.97
C ARG A 154 -3.21 -19.14 0.54
N ALA A 155 -2.59 -18.86 -0.61
CA ALA A 155 -1.47 -19.66 -1.11
C ALA A 155 -0.30 -19.68 -0.11
N ARG A 156 0.04 -18.54 0.48
CA ARG A 156 1.07 -18.46 1.52
C ARG A 156 0.70 -19.27 2.76
N LYS A 157 -0.54 -19.17 3.24
CA LYS A 157 -0.99 -19.83 4.47
C LYS A 157 -1.13 -21.33 4.32
N ILE A 158 -1.52 -21.84 3.16
CA ILE A 158 -1.52 -23.27 2.87
C ILE A 158 -0.13 -23.85 3.16
N ASN A 159 0.92 -23.24 2.62
CA ASN A 159 2.29 -23.71 2.87
C ASN A 159 2.66 -23.65 4.35
N LEU A 160 2.29 -22.57 5.05
CA LEU A 160 2.59 -22.43 6.48
C LEU A 160 1.90 -23.51 7.35
N VAL A 161 0.69 -23.89 7.00
CA VAL A 161 -0.05 -24.96 7.70
C VAL A 161 0.48 -26.33 7.31
N GLU A 162 0.68 -26.57 6.01
CA GLU A 162 1.15 -27.85 5.48
C GLU A 162 2.52 -28.24 6.05
N TYR A 163 3.43 -27.25 6.21
CA TYR A 163 4.77 -27.50 6.75
C TYR A 163 4.89 -27.30 8.26
N GLY A 164 3.79 -27.23 9.01
CA GLY A 164 3.77 -27.18 10.47
C GLY A 164 4.30 -25.87 11.07
N PHE A 165 4.21 -24.75 10.35
CA PHE A 165 4.54 -23.43 10.89
C PHE A 165 3.37 -22.74 11.59
N ARG A 166 2.14 -23.12 11.25
CA ARG A 166 0.90 -22.56 11.80
C ARG A 166 -0.18 -23.64 11.94
N LEU A 167 -1.10 -23.42 12.90
CA LEU A 167 -2.33 -24.21 13.00
C LEU A 167 -3.26 -23.93 11.80
N PRO A 168 -4.15 -24.88 11.44
CA PRO A 168 -5.16 -24.67 10.40
C PRO A 168 -6.03 -23.41 10.60
N ALA A 169 -6.25 -22.99 11.85
CA ALA A 169 -6.96 -21.78 12.21
C ALA A 169 -6.37 -20.48 11.60
N ALA A 170 -5.08 -20.49 11.27
CA ALA A 170 -4.45 -19.36 10.59
C ALA A 170 -5.10 -19.06 9.23
N MET A 171 -5.72 -20.04 8.59
CA MET A 171 -6.47 -19.88 7.33
C MET A 171 -7.71 -19.00 7.49
N ASP A 172 -8.26 -18.91 8.71
CA ASP A 172 -9.47 -18.15 9.01
C ASP A 172 -9.20 -16.66 9.28
N ASN A 173 -7.95 -16.29 9.52
CA ASN A 173 -7.53 -14.89 9.48
C ASN A 173 -7.16 -14.50 8.05
N ARG A 174 -8.13 -14.10 7.27
CA ARG A 174 -7.99 -13.87 5.84
C ARG A 174 -8.64 -12.55 5.40
N PRO A 175 -8.15 -11.93 4.33
CA PRO A 175 -8.87 -10.83 3.71
C PRO A 175 -10.20 -11.31 3.13
N LEU A 176 -11.06 -10.36 2.78
CA LEU A 176 -12.29 -10.62 2.04
C LEU A 176 -11.98 -11.36 0.73
N LYS A 177 -12.85 -12.26 0.35
CA LYS A 177 -12.96 -12.68 -1.04
C LYS A 177 -13.59 -11.55 -1.84
N PHE A 178 -13.39 -11.55 -3.15
CA PHE A 178 -13.89 -10.47 -3.99
C PHE A 178 -15.44 -10.41 -4.02
N ASP A 179 -16.10 -11.56 -4.06
CA ASP A 179 -17.56 -11.68 -3.93
C ASP A 179 -18.08 -11.14 -2.60
N GLU A 180 -17.42 -11.45 -1.47
CA GLU A 180 -17.77 -10.89 -0.17
C GLU A 180 -17.63 -9.36 -0.15
N PHE A 181 -16.58 -8.82 -0.81
CA PHE A 181 -16.43 -7.37 -0.96
C PHE A 181 -17.57 -6.76 -1.78
N GLU A 182 -17.94 -7.38 -2.90
CA GLU A 182 -19.06 -6.90 -3.75
C GLU A 182 -20.40 -6.91 -3.01
N GLU A 183 -20.66 -7.93 -2.17
CA GLU A 183 -21.85 -8.00 -1.34
C GLU A 183 -21.95 -6.86 -0.30
N MET A 184 -20.81 -6.46 0.26
CA MET A 184 -20.74 -5.36 1.23
C MET A 184 -20.78 -3.99 0.55
N ALA A 185 -20.21 -3.85 -0.64
CA ALA A 185 -20.07 -2.62 -1.39
C ALA A 185 -21.34 -2.30 -2.20
N LYS A 186 -22.43 -1.95 -1.53
CA LYS A 186 -23.74 -1.69 -2.16
C LYS A 186 -23.78 -0.43 -3.00
N GLN A 187 -23.07 0.61 -2.57
CA GLN A 187 -22.97 1.90 -3.25
C GLN A 187 -21.49 2.25 -3.46
N VAL A 188 -21.07 2.38 -4.71
CA VAL A 188 -19.66 2.60 -5.05
C VAL A 188 -19.54 3.70 -6.09
N ILE A 189 -18.60 4.62 -5.86
CA ILE A 189 -18.10 5.55 -6.87
C ILE A 189 -16.67 5.13 -7.21
N TYR A 190 -16.44 4.81 -8.47
CA TYR A 190 -15.11 4.51 -8.99
C TYR A 190 -14.49 5.79 -9.52
N VAL A 191 -13.31 6.15 -9.04
CA VAL A 191 -12.55 7.31 -9.49
C VAL A 191 -11.28 6.84 -10.17
N SER A 192 -11.07 7.25 -11.42
CA SER A 192 -9.88 6.90 -12.17
C SER A 192 -9.69 7.82 -13.37
N ALA A 193 -8.44 8.21 -13.67
CA ALA A 193 -8.09 8.87 -14.93
C ALA A 193 -8.12 7.88 -16.12
N THR A 194 -8.00 6.59 -15.87
CA THR A 194 -7.93 5.52 -16.86
C THR A 194 -8.78 4.32 -16.40
N PRO A 195 -10.12 4.43 -16.38
CA PRO A 195 -10.99 3.37 -15.88
C PRO A 195 -10.77 2.05 -16.63
N ALA A 196 -10.92 0.93 -15.91
CA ALA A 196 -10.77 -0.41 -16.45
C ALA A 196 -12.13 -1.03 -16.81
N ASP A 197 -12.08 -2.18 -17.47
CA ASP A 197 -13.29 -2.84 -17.98
C ASP A 197 -14.28 -3.23 -16.85
N TYR A 198 -13.76 -3.52 -15.66
CA TYR A 198 -14.60 -3.85 -14.51
C TYR A 198 -15.48 -2.67 -14.08
N GLU A 199 -14.89 -1.47 -13.92
CA GLU A 199 -15.64 -0.28 -13.52
C GLU A 199 -16.65 0.13 -14.60
N LEU A 200 -16.24 0.07 -15.85
CA LEU A 200 -17.13 0.37 -16.99
C LEU A 200 -18.31 -0.60 -17.06
N MET A 201 -18.07 -1.89 -16.81
CA MET A 201 -19.13 -2.89 -16.74
C MET A 201 -20.08 -2.65 -15.55
N LYS A 202 -19.53 -2.36 -14.37
CA LYS A 202 -20.34 -2.13 -13.14
C LYS A 202 -21.14 -0.83 -13.20
N SER A 203 -20.66 0.18 -13.89
CA SER A 203 -21.36 1.46 -14.12
C SER A 203 -22.29 1.43 -15.35
N GLU A 204 -22.43 0.27 -16.02
CA GLU A 204 -23.21 0.12 -17.26
C GLU A 204 -22.79 1.12 -18.35
N GLY A 205 -21.50 1.51 -18.35
CA GLY A 205 -20.95 2.50 -19.26
C GLY A 205 -21.28 3.95 -18.91
N ILE A 206 -21.94 4.19 -17.78
CA ILE A 206 -22.22 5.56 -17.32
C ILE A 206 -20.92 6.13 -16.72
N VAL A 207 -20.38 7.16 -17.37
CA VAL A 207 -19.15 7.82 -16.95
C VAL A 207 -19.41 9.32 -16.80
N VAL A 208 -18.99 9.87 -15.66
CA VAL A 208 -18.96 11.31 -15.45
C VAL A 208 -17.54 11.78 -15.69
N GLU A 209 -17.36 12.59 -16.72
CA GLU A 209 -16.05 13.10 -17.10
C GLU A 209 -15.79 14.47 -16.45
N GLN A 210 -14.64 14.60 -15.81
CA GLN A 210 -14.14 15.87 -15.32
C GLN A 210 -12.95 16.31 -16.18
N VAL A 211 -13.24 17.08 -17.24
CA VAL A 211 -12.26 17.51 -18.24
C VAL A 211 -11.70 18.91 -17.99
N ILE A 212 -12.14 19.59 -16.95
CA ILE A 212 -11.69 20.95 -16.62
C ILE A 212 -10.31 20.90 -15.97
N ARG A 213 -9.32 21.53 -16.62
CA ARG A 213 -8.01 21.83 -16.02
C ARG A 213 -7.95 23.29 -15.59
N PRO A 214 -8.17 23.61 -14.32
CA PRO A 214 -8.14 25.01 -13.84
C PRO A 214 -6.76 25.65 -13.95
N THR A 215 -5.68 24.84 -14.08
CA THR A 215 -4.31 25.31 -14.19
C THR A 215 -3.97 25.96 -15.54
N GLY A 216 -4.75 25.72 -16.59
CA GLY A 216 -4.45 26.19 -17.95
C GLY A 216 -3.21 25.56 -18.60
N LEU A 217 -2.61 24.54 -17.96
CA LEU A 217 -1.44 23.84 -18.48
C LEU A 217 -1.87 22.86 -19.58
N LEU A 218 -1.11 22.83 -20.66
CA LEU A 218 -1.28 21.86 -21.74
C LEU A 218 -0.76 20.49 -21.32
N ASP A 219 -1.20 19.44 -22.03
CA ASP A 219 -0.62 18.11 -21.88
C ASP A 219 0.86 18.12 -22.27
N PRO A 220 1.72 17.33 -21.60
CA PRO A 220 3.12 17.27 -21.92
C PRO A 220 3.35 16.73 -23.34
N ILE A 221 4.36 17.23 -24.00
CA ILE A 221 4.78 16.73 -25.31
C ILE A 221 5.34 15.32 -25.13
N ILE A 222 4.80 14.35 -25.85
CA ILE A 222 5.29 12.97 -25.84
C ILE A 222 6.16 12.74 -27.07
N GLN A 223 7.40 12.32 -26.85
CA GLN A 223 8.35 11.93 -27.90
C GLN A 223 8.68 10.45 -27.74
N VAL A 224 8.67 9.73 -28.85
CA VAL A 224 9.18 8.37 -28.91
C VAL A 224 10.52 8.40 -29.62
N ARG A 225 11.55 7.91 -28.94
CA ARG A 225 12.93 7.87 -29.45
C ARG A 225 13.47 6.44 -29.48
N PRO A 226 14.45 6.12 -30.34
CA PRO A 226 15.06 4.80 -30.38
C PRO A 226 15.69 4.43 -29.03
N SER A 227 15.55 3.17 -28.60
CA SER A 227 16.23 2.66 -27.40
C SER A 227 17.74 2.44 -27.62
N HIS A 228 18.20 2.47 -28.86
CA HIS A 228 19.63 2.46 -29.14
C HIS A 228 20.27 3.79 -28.68
N ASN A 229 21.30 3.72 -27.87
CA ASN A 229 21.97 4.88 -27.23
C ASN A 229 21.03 5.70 -26.31
N GLN A 230 19.98 5.07 -25.75
CA GLN A 230 19.00 5.76 -24.89
C GLN A 230 19.64 6.43 -23.66
N ILE A 231 20.75 5.93 -23.16
CA ILE A 231 21.43 6.49 -21.97
C ILE A 231 22.16 7.78 -22.33
N ASP A 232 22.82 7.86 -23.47
CA ASP A 232 23.52 9.05 -23.91
C ASP A 232 22.52 10.18 -24.22
N ASP A 233 21.44 9.87 -24.94
CA ASP A 233 20.34 10.82 -25.23
C ASP A 233 19.67 11.30 -23.94
N LEU A 234 19.44 10.40 -22.98
CA LEU A 234 18.89 10.74 -21.66
C LEU A 234 19.82 11.69 -20.90
N MET A 235 21.12 11.47 -20.94
CA MET A 235 22.10 12.32 -20.27
C MET A 235 22.08 13.75 -20.82
N GLU A 236 21.99 13.93 -22.14
CA GLU A 236 21.86 15.25 -22.78
C GLU A 236 20.58 15.96 -22.30
N GLU A 237 19.45 15.25 -22.29
CA GLU A 237 18.16 15.80 -21.81
C GLU A 237 18.18 16.15 -20.32
N ILE A 238 18.81 15.34 -19.49
CA ILE A 238 18.99 15.62 -18.06
C ILE A 238 19.78 16.90 -17.89
N GLN A 239 20.90 17.05 -18.62
CA GLN A 239 21.75 18.24 -18.52
C GLN A 239 20.99 19.52 -18.90
N LEU A 240 20.17 19.47 -19.97
CA LEU A 240 19.31 20.58 -20.37
C LEU A 240 18.28 20.97 -19.28
N ARG A 241 17.81 20.01 -18.48
CA ARG A 241 16.88 20.27 -17.35
C ARG A 241 17.61 20.85 -16.15
N ILE A 242 18.81 20.34 -15.83
CA ILE A 242 19.64 20.87 -14.76
C ILE A 242 19.97 22.37 -15.01
N GLU A 243 20.35 22.73 -16.23
CA GLU A 243 20.62 24.11 -16.61
C GLU A 243 19.42 25.06 -16.40
N LYS A 244 18.19 24.52 -16.50
CA LYS A 244 16.94 25.25 -16.25
C LYS A 244 16.45 25.15 -14.81
N ASN A 245 17.21 24.49 -13.93
CA ASN A 245 16.80 24.17 -12.57
C ASN A 245 15.48 23.38 -12.48
N GLU A 246 15.24 22.51 -13.45
CA GLU A 246 14.09 21.60 -13.51
C GLU A 246 14.51 20.19 -13.09
N ARG A 247 13.52 19.33 -12.78
CA ARG A 247 13.74 17.97 -12.30
C ARG A 247 13.32 16.92 -13.34
N THR A 248 13.98 15.77 -13.26
CA THR A 248 13.73 14.64 -14.17
C THR A 248 13.31 13.39 -13.38
N LEU A 249 12.26 12.71 -13.85
CA LEU A 249 11.91 11.35 -13.41
C LEU A 249 12.32 10.36 -14.49
N VAL A 250 12.99 9.28 -14.09
CA VAL A 250 13.37 8.19 -15.00
C VAL A 250 12.76 6.88 -14.51
N THR A 251 12.02 6.18 -15.38
CA THR A 251 11.47 4.87 -15.06
C THR A 251 12.23 3.77 -15.78
N THR A 252 12.61 2.73 -15.02
CA THR A 252 13.29 1.54 -15.52
C THR A 252 12.41 0.30 -15.36
N LEU A 253 12.79 -0.82 -15.99
CA LEU A 253 12.06 -2.09 -15.93
C LEU A 253 12.28 -2.85 -14.63
N THR A 254 13.49 -2.79 -14.08
CA THR A 254 13.91 -3.60 -12.94
C THR A 254 14.66 -2.76 -11.91
N LYS A 255 14.66 -3.24 -10.66
CA LYS A 255 15.42 -2.66 -9.56
C LYS A 255 16.91 -2.56 -9.91
N ARG A 256 17.47 -3.62 -10.47
CA ARG A 256 18.88 -3.66 -10.89
C ARG A 256 19.22 -2.57 -11.90
N MET A 257 18.36 -2.39 -12.92
CA MET A 257 18.55 -1.30 -13.89
C MET A 257 18.47 0.08 -13.25
N ALA A 258 17.61 0.28 -12.25
CA ALA A 258 17.52 1.54 -11.54
C ALA A 258 18.80 1.82 -10.74
N GLU A 259 19.34 0.80 -10.06
CA GLU A 259 20.58 0.89 -9.30
C GLU A 259 21.78 1.19 -10.21
N GLU A 260 21.95 0.41 -11.29
CA GLU A 260 23.04 0.58 -12.27
C GLU A 260 22.97 1.95 -12.97
N LEU A 261 21.76 2.42 -13.32
CA LEU A 261 21.60 3.76 -13.91
C LEU A 261 21.93 4.87 -12.90
N THR A 262 21.49 4.72 -11.66
CA THR A 262 21.79 5.71 -10.61
C THR A 262 23.31 5.83 -10.36
N GLU A 263 24.00 4.70 -10.27
CA GLU A 263 25.45 4.66 -10.14
C GLU A 263 26.15 5.34 -11.35
N TYR A 264 25.69 5.04 -12.56
CA TYR A 264 26.20 5.66 -13.77
C TYR A 264 26.00 7.20 -13.77
N LEU A 265 24.82 7.67 -13.38
CA LEU A 265 24.52 9.12 -13.30
C LEU A 265 25.38 9.81 -12.24
N LEU A 266 25.55 9.22 -11.05
CA LEU A 266 26.41 9.73 -9.99
C LEU A 266 27.87 9.83 -10.43
N ASN A 267 28.40 8.83 -11.14
CA ASN A 267 29.74 8.81 -11.68
C ASN A 267 29.97 9.89 -12.76
N ASN A 268 28.88 10.37 -13.37
CA ASN A 268 28.88 11.48 -14.32
C ASN A 268 28.49 12.84 -13.67
N ASN A 269 28.60 12.95 -12.34
CA ASN A 269 28.32 14.18 -11.56
C ASN A 269 26.87 14.67 -11.61
N VAL A 270 25.90 13.81 -11.92
CA VAL A 270 24.48 14.12 -11.82
C VAL A 270 24.00 13.80 -10.41
N LYS A 271 23.36 14.77 -9.75
CA LYS A 271 22.76 14.55 -8.43
C LYS A 271 21.49 13.73 -8.59
N CYS A 272 21.53 12.46 -8.25
CA CYS A 272 20.40 11.57 -8.40
C CYS A 272 20.21 10.65 -7.20
N ASN A 273 19.01 10.12 -7.08
CA ASN A 273 18.67 9.05 -6.17
C ASN A 273 17.73 8.07 -6.86
N TYR A 274 17.51 6.91 -6.27
CA TYR A 274 16.54 5.94 -6.79
C TYR A 274 15.53 5.54 -5.72
N ILE A 275 14.35 5.13 -6.19
CA ILE A 275 13.25 4.68 -5.34
C ILE A 275 12.79 3.28 -5.78
N HIS A 276 12.62 2.37 -4.81
CA HIS A 276 12.11 1.01 -5.03
C HIS A 276 11.11 0.58 -3.93
N SER A 277 10.55 -0.62 -4.06
CA SER A 277 9.50 -1.13 -3.17
C SER A 277 9.92 -1.28 -1.71
N ASP A 278 11.23 -1.43 -1.46
CA ASP A 278 11.75 -1.73 -0.12
C ASP A 278 12.10 -0.46 0.68
N VAL A 279 11.96 0.73 0.06
CA VAL A 279 12.16 2.02 0.72
C VAL A 279 11.00 2.28 1.68
N ASP A 280 11.33 2.57 2.95
CA ASP A 280 10.36 2.91 3.97
C ASP A 280 9.57 4.17 3.63
N THR A 281 8.34 4.27 4.13
CA THR A 281 7.42 5.38 3.84
C THR A 281 8.01 6.73 4.24
N LEU A 282 8.70 6.82 5.39
CA LEU A 282 9.33 8.07 5.84
C LEU A 282 10.51 8.46 4.96
N GLU A 283 11.33 7.49 4.58
CA GLU A 283 12.46 7.71 3.67
C GLU A 283 11.96 8.12 2.27
N ARG A 284 10.87 7.52 1.79
CA ARG A 284 10.22 7.92 0.53
C ARG A 284 9.78 9.38 0.55
N VAL A 285 9.12 9.82 1.63
CA VAL A 285 8.70 11.23 1.79
C VAL A 285 9.91 12.16 1.78
N LYS A 286 11.00 11.76 2.44
CA LYS A 286 12.25 12.54 2.45
C LYS A 286 12.86 12.65 1.05
N ILE A 287 13.01 11.54 0.32
CA ILE A 287 13.57 11.53 -1.05
C ILE A 287 12.74 12.44 -1.97
N MET A 288 11.42 12.44 -1.82
CA MET A 288 10.54 13.31 -2.59
C MET A 288 10.70 14.79 -2.21
N GLY A 289 10.86 15.10 -0.92
CA GLY A 289 11.18 16.44 -0.43
C GLY A 289 12.51 16.93 -0.97
N ASP A 290 13.55 16.11 -0.88
CA ASP A 290 14.89 16.40 -1.37
C ASP A 290 14.92 16.67 -2.89
N LEU A 291 14.09 15.98 -3.68
CA LEU A 291 13.91 16.25 -5.11
C LEU A 291 13.29 17.65 -5.35
N ARG A 292 12.25 18.00 -4.59
CA ARG A 292 11.60 19.32 -4.66
C ARG A 292 12.56 20.45 -4.31
N GLU A 293 13.33 20.26 -3.24
CA GLU A 293 14.32 21.24 -2.75
C GLU A 293 15.57 21.33 -3.64
N GLY A 294 15.74 20.42 -4.60
CA GLY A 294 16.87 20.41 -5.52
C GLY A 294 18.15 19.81 -4.95
N VAL A 295 18.04 19.01 -3.89
CA VAL A 295 19.14 18.16 -3.42
C VAL A 295 19.50 17.14 -4.49
N TYR A 296 18.48 16.65 -5.19
CA TYR A 296 18.57 15.79 -6.39
C TYR A 296 18.00 16.49 -7.61
N ASP A 297 18.61 16.27 -8.77
CA ASP A 297 18.12 16.73 -10.07
C ASP A 297 17.33 15.63 -10.80
N VAL A 298 17.65 14.36 -10.46
CA VAL A 298 17.06 13.18 -11.09
C VAL A 298 16.61 12.19 -10.03
N LEU A 299 15.42 11.65 -10.23
CA LEU A 299 14.93 10.53 -9.46
C LEU A 299 14.66 9.33 -10.39
N VAL A 300 15.33 8.20 -10.12
CA VAL A 300 15.17 6.95 -10.85
C VAL A 300 14.23 6.04 -10.09
N GLY A 301 13.31 5.38 -10.78
CA GLY A 301 12.37 4.47 -10.11
C GLY A 301 11.91 3.32 -10.98
N VAL A 302 11.46 2.25 -10.31
CA VAL A 302 10.83 1.10 -10.95
C VAL A 302 9.33 1.21 -10.68
N ASN A 303 8.55 1.68 -11.65
CA ASN A 303 7.08 1.71 -11.59
C ASN A 303 6.41 2.41 -10.38
N LEU A 304 7.18 2.85 -9.38
CA LEU A 304 6.69 3.52 -8.17
C LEU A 304 6.36 5.02 -8.37
N LEU A 305 6.61 5.52 -9.56
CA LEU A 305 6.39 6.93 -9.90
C LEU A 305 5.01 7.18 -10.51
N ARG A 306 4.06 6.24 -10.36
CA ARG A 306 2.75 6.32 -11.01
C ARG A 306 1.70 7.04 -10.20
N GLU A 307 1.59 6.72 -8.91
CA GLU A 307 0.47 7.13 -8.06
C GLU A 307 0.95 7.99 -6.88
N GLY A 308 0.10 8.92 -6.45
CA GLY A 308 0.33 9.70 -5.25
C GLY A 308 1.48 10.70 -5.27
N LEU A 309 2.02 11.04 -6.46
CA LEU A 309 3.11 12.00 -6.60
C LEU A 309 2.61 13.30 -7.26
N ASP A 310 2.79 14.42 -6.60
CA ASP A 310 2.57 15.74 -7.13
C ASP A 310 3.90 16.50 -7.13
N LEU A 311 4.53 16.60 -8.29
CA LEU A 311 5.88 17.16 -8.47
C LEU A 311 5.86 18.20 -9.61
N PRO A 312 5.40 19.41 -9.34
CA PRO A 312 5.35 20.47 -10.36
C PRO A 312 6.75 20.89 -10.87
N GLU A 313 7.81 20.58 -10.15
CA GLU A 313 9.20 20.85 -10.52
C GLU A 313 9.71 19.90 -11.62
N VAL A 314 9.02 18.78 -11.84
CA VAL A 314 9.39 17.79 -12.85
C VAL A 314 8.93 18.24 -14.22
N SER A 315 9.87 18.54 -15.10
CA SER A 315 9.62 18.91 -16.50
C SER A 315 9.90 17.76 -17.46
N LEU A 316 10.67 16.75 -17.08
CA LEU A 316 10.97 15.59 -17.92
C LEU A 316 10.61 14.29 -17.22
N VAL A 317 9.84 13.45 -17.93
CA VAL A 317 9.63 12.05 -17.58
C VAL A 317 10.22 11.18 -18.68
N ALA A 318 11.24 10.40 -18.36
CA ALA A 318 11.88 9.48 -19.28
C ALA A 318 11.50 8.03 -18.96
N ILE A 319 11.03 7.30 -19.96
CA ILE A 319 10.62 5.90 -19.83
C ILE A 319 11.55 5.04 -20.69
N LEU A 320 12.46 4.32 -20.01
CA LEU A 320 13.40 3.46 -20.71
C LEU A 320 12.74 2.15 -21.12
N ASP A 321 13.11 1.61 -22.30
CA ASP A 321 12.57 0.36 -22.83
C ASP A 321 11.03 0.29 -22.79
N ALA A 322 10.38 1.34 -23.28
CA ALA A 322 8.92 1.52 -23.16
C ALA A 322 8.11 0.48 -23.93
N ASP A 323 8.70 -0.17 -24.94
CA ASP A 323 8.11 -1.23 -25.77
C ASP A 323 8.20 -2.65 -25.15
N LYS A 324 8.95 -2.82 -24.09
CA LYS A 324 9.02 -4.12 -23.44
C LYS A 324 7.77 -4.38 -22.60
N GLU A 325 6.99 -5.36 -23.01
CA GLU A 325 5.77 -5.77 -22.32
C GLU A 325 6.06 -6.28 -20.90
N GLY A 326 5.15 -5.95 -19.98
CA GLY A 326 5.16 -6.41 -18.62
C GLY A 326 3.92 -5.92 -17.89
N PHE A 327 3.57 -6.58 -16.77
CA PHE A 327 2.43 -6.20 -15.92
C PHE A 327 2.41 -4.70 -15.56
N LEU A 328 3.57 -4.07 -15.59
CA LEU A 328 3.78 -2.68 -15.19
C LEU A 328 3.97 -1.72 -16.38
N ARG A 329 3.79 -2.18 -17.61
CA ARG A 329 3.97 -1.44 -18.87
C ARG A 329 2.75 -1.53 -19.79
N SER A 330 1.56 -1.53 -19.19
CA SER A 330 0.31 -1.38 -19.94
C SER A 330 0.14 0.06 -20.44
N HIS A 331 -0.70 0.25 -21.44
CA HIS A 331 -1.12 1.58 -21.92
C HIS A 331 -1.52 2.51 -20.76
N ARG A 332 -2.36 2.03 -19.82
CA ARG A 332 -2.79 2.80 -18.63
C ARG A 332 -1.61 3.24 -17.78
N SER A 333 -0.67 2.35 -17.59
CA SER A 333 0.54 2.59 -16.78
C SER A 333 1.47 3.63 -17.42
N LEU A 334 1.64 3.60 -18.74
CA LEU A 334 2.41 4.61 -19.47
C LEU A 334 1.73 5.98 -19.42
N THR A 335 0.42 6.03 -19.59
CA THR A 335 -0.39 7.26 -19.49
C THR A 335 -0.28 7.89 -18.09
N GLN A 336 -0.39 7.09 -17.03
CA GLN A 336 -0.23 7.53 -15.65
C GLN A 336 1.17 8.10 -15.38
N THR A 337 2.19 7.42 -15.87
CA THR A 337 3.58 7.88 -15.72
C THR A 337 3.81 9.18 -16.50
N ALA A 338 3.32 9.27 -17.73
CA ALA A 338 3.39 10.47 -18.56
C ALA A 338 2.71 11.68 -17.88
N GLY A 339 1.60 11.44 -17.21
CA GLY A 339 0.86 12.48 -16.49
C GLY A 339 1.66 13.18 -15.38
N ARG A 340 2.79 12.63 -14.94
CA ARG A 340 3.66 13.29 -13.95
C ARG A 340 4.34 14.55 -14.48
N ALA A 341 4.57 14.65 -15.80
CA ALA A 341 5.07 15.86 -16.44
C ALA A 341 3.98 16.91 -16.72
N ALA A 342 2.72 16.58 -16.54
CA ALA A 342 1.59 17.46 -16.89
C ALA A 342 1.39 18.66 -15.94
N ARG A 343 2.13 18.72 -14.83
CA ARG A 343 2.10 19.81 -13.85
C ARG A 343 3.13 20.91 -14.13
N ASN A 344 3.99 20.71 -15.12
CA ASN A 344 5.03 21.67 -15.50
C ASN A 344 4.71 22.29 -16.87
N VAL A 345 4.93 23.59 -17.01
CA VAL A 345 4.73 24.31 -18.28
C VAL A 345 5.62 23.75 -19.40
N ASN A 346 6.84 23.33 -19.03
CA ASN A 346 7.82 22.74 -19.95
C ASN A 346 7.73 21.20 -19.96
N GLY A 347 6.58 20.64 -19.56
CA GLY A 347 6.40 19.20 -19.43
C GLY A 347 6.68 18.45 -20.71
N MET A 348 7.58 17.46 -20.65
CA MET A 348 7.92 16.56 -21.74
C MET A 348 8.02 15.14 -21.25
N VAL A 349 7.63 14.20 -22.09
CA VAL A 349 7.79 12.76 -21.87
C VAL A 349 8.59 12.18 -23.03
N ILE A 350 9.64 11.44 -22.70
CA ILE A 350 10.43 10.69 -23.67
C ILE A 350 10.23 9.21 -23.41
N MET A 351 9.75 8.48 -24.41
CA MET A 351 9.61 7.03 -24.39
C MET A 351 10.65 6.42 -25.30
N TYR A 352 11.60 5.70 -24.73
CA TYR A 352 12.62 4.98 -25.49
C TYR A 352 12.13 3.60 -25.90
N ALA A 353 12.09 3.30 -27.20
CA ALA A 353 11.54 2.07 -27.76
C ALA A 353 12.28 1.61 -29.01
N LEU A 354 12.39 0.30 -29.22
CA LEU A 354 13.00 -0.29 -30.44
C LEU A 354 12.09 -0.12 -31.67
N SER A 355 10.77 -0.15 -31.46
CA SER A 355 9.77 -0.07 -32.53
C SER A 355 8.51 0.63 -32.05
N LEU A 356 7.99 1.53 -32.92
CA LEU A 356 6.73 2.23 -32.69
C LEU A 356 5.49 1.31 -32.77
N ILE A 357 5.63 0.11 -33.34
CA ILE A 357 4.51 -0.81 -33.61
C ILE A 357 3.88 -1.36 -32.33
N HIS A 358 4.61 -1.39 -31.22
CA HIS A 358 4.15 -1.94 -29.94
C HIS A 358 3.75 -0.90 -28.91
N ILE A 359 3.91 0.39 -29.19
CA ILE A 359 3.40 1.46 -28.35
C ILE A 359 2.08 1.89 -28.97
N SER A 360 0.96 1.48 -28.35
CA SER A 360 -0.31 2.15 -28.61
C SER A 360 -0.11 3.61 -28.27
N GLU A 361 -0.21 4.50 -29.23
CA GLU A 361 -0.20 5.95 -28.97
C GLU A 361 -1.15 6.19 -27.80
N PRO A 362 -0.70 6.88 -26.74
CA PRO A 362 -1.63 7.31 -25.72
C PRO A 362 -2.67 8.12 -26.45
N THR A 363 -3.88 7.57 -26.55
CA THR A 363 -5.00 8.26 -27.16
C THR A 363 -5.06 9.61 -26.47
N ARG A 364 -4.75 10.66 -27.23
CA ARG A 364 -5.00 12.03 -26.76
C ARG A 364 -6.39 12.04 -26.17
N PRO A 365 -6.60 12.55 -24.96
CA PRO A 365 -7.94 12.92 -24.58
C PRO A 365 -8.44 13.77 -25.74
N ILE A 366 -9.51 13.31 -26.38
CA ILE A 366 -10.12 14.04 -27.47
C ILE A 366 -10.47 15.41 -26.88
N SER A 367 -9.70 16.42 -27.23
CA SER A 367 -10.08 17.80 -26.97
C SER A 367 -11.26 18.04 -27.89
N ILE A 368 -12.45 17.81 -27.38
CA ILE A 368 -13.66 18.28 -28.02
C ILE A 368 -13.65 19.80 -27.80
N SER A 369 -13.37 20.52 -28.88
CA SER A 369 -13.51 21.96 -29.03
C SER A 369 -14.94 22.41 -28.72
#